data_ef2bf713b7ee0a76c309c1e69898c081
#
_entry.id   ef2bf713b7ee0a76c309c1e69898c081
#
_cell.length_a   1.000
_cell.length_b   1.000
_cell.length_c   1.000
_cell.angle_alpha   90.00
_cell.angle_beta   90.00
_cell.angle_gamma   90.00
#
_symmetry.space_group_name_H-M   'P 1'
#
loop_
_entity.id
_entity.type
_entity.pdbx_description
1 polymer ?
#
loop_
_entity_poly.entity_id
_entity_poly.type
_entity_poly.pdbx_seq_one_letter_code
_entity_poly.pdbx_strand_id
1 'polypeptide(L)'
;MDNNSSFKWFFRLLTTKEGRRILLIPIIILIALSAFSIYQMELNSKPERVEIQDGSGDVRLTKRSSISSFKLPKEVGEIRDIIGEDVKVTYYDVLYDKDNNIKSATLSIKSDEAGAQDIISSYKDKYNLEKGVLSWDGNANGYDISINYYAKDQRVDINLKKLVSN
;
A
#
# COMPACT_ATOMS: atom_id res chain seq x y z
N MET A 1 25.87 4.96 -44.84
CA MET A 1 26.33 4.76 -43.44
C MET A 1 26.32 3.27 -43.19
N ASP A 2 27.52 2.67 -43.08
CA ASP A 2 27.69 1.22 -43.05
C ASP A 2 27.23 0.57 -41.75
N ASN A 3 26.06 -0.03 -41.76
CA ASN A 3 25.53 -0.85 -40.67
C ASN A 3 26.46 -2.04 -40.28
N ASN A 4 27.40 -2.36 -41.17
CA ASN A 4 28.32 -3.50 -41.02
C ASN A 4 29.50 -3.22 -40.07
N SER A 5 29.84 -1.96 -39.83
CA SER A 5 30.96 -1.58 -38.97
C SER A 5 30.56 -1.63 -37.47
N SER A 6 29.34 -1.20 -37.14
CA SER A 6 28.80 -1.24 -35.75
C SER A 6 28.60 -2.66 -35.27
N PHE A 7 28.16 -3.57 -36.15
CA PHE A 7 27.97 -4.98 -35.82
C PHE A 7 29.29 -5.71 -35.57
N LYS A 8 30.33 -5.43 -36.39
CA LYS A 8 31.69 -5.98 -36.20
C LYS A 8 32.32 -5.50 -34.88
N TRP A 9 32.11 -4.24 -34.52
CA TRP A 9 32.60 -3.68 -33.26
C TRP A 9 31.92 -4.36 -32.04
N PHE A 10 30.61 -4.56 -32.08
CA PHE A 10 29.87 -5.25 -31.02
C PHE A 10 30.33 -6.71 -30.87
N PHE A 11 30.52 -7.43 -31.96
CA PHE A 11 31.06 -8.80 -31.93
C PHE A 11 32.49 -8.87 -31.35
N ARG A 12 33.31 -7.88 -31.63
CA ARG A 12 34.68 -7.78 -31.09
C ARG A 12 34.64 -7.55 -29.57
N LEU A 13 33.71 -6.77 -29.06
CA LEU A 13 33.48 -6.59 -27.64
C LEU A 13 33.06 -7.89 -26.93
N LEU A 14 32.23 -8.70 -27.57
CA LEU A 14 31.77 -9.97 -27.00
C LEU A 14 32.87 -11.07 -27.03
N THR A 15 33.75 -11.05 -28.01
CA THR A 15 34.72 -12.15 -28.25
C THR A 15 36.08 -11.91 -27.59
N THR A 16 36.45 -10.66 -27.33
CA THR A 16 37.75 -10.34 -26.72
C THR A 16 37.66 -10.27 -25.19
N LYS A 17 38.74 -10.68 -24.50
CA LYS A 17 38.84 -10.64 -23.04
C LYS A 17 38.68 -9.22 -22.47
N GLU A 18 39.21 -8.23 -23.18
CA GLU A 18 39.09 -6.81 -22.82
C GLU A 18 37.68 -6.27 -23.09
N GLY A 19 37.09 -6.64 -24.23
CA GLY A 19 35.72 -6.25 -24.58
C GLY A 19 34.70 -6.77 -23.59
N ARG A 20 34.85 -8.01 -23.11
CA ARG A 20 34.01 -8.57 -22.05
C ARG A 20 34.11 -7.79 -20.73
N ARG A 21 35.31 -7.32 -20.37
CA ARG A 21 35.50 -6.47 -19.19
C ARG A 21 34.79 -5.13 -19.33
N ILE A 22 34.86 -4.52 -20.53
CA ILE A 22 34.18 -3.25 -20.82
C ILE A 22 32.65 -3.41 -20.75
N LEU A 23 32.10 -4.53 -21.22
CA LEU A 23 30.66 -4.83 -21.15
C LEU A 23 30.20 -5.21 -19.74
N LEU A 24 31.05 -5.83 -18.91
CA LEU A 24 30.70 -6.16 -17.53
C LEU A 24 30.49 -4.93 -16.65
N ILE A 25 31.23 -3.85 -16.89
CA ILE A 25 31.09 -2.61 -16.09
C ILE A 25 29.68 -2.03 -16.13
N PRO A 26 29.08 -1.74 -17.30
CA PRO A 26 27.71 -1.23 -17.35
C PRO A 26 26.67 -2.22 -16.84
N ILE A 27 26.89 -3.52 -17.00
CA ILE A 27 26.01 -4.55 -16.46
C ILE A 27 26.03 -4.53 -14.92
N ILE A 28 27.22 -4.45 -14.32
CA ILE A 28 27.35 -4.35 -12.85
C ILE A 28 26.70 -3.06 -12.34
N ILE A 29 26.89 -1.94 -13.04
CA ILE A 29 26.26 -0.66 -12.67
C ILE A 29 24.72 -0.77 -12.74
N LEU A 30 24.18 -1.39 -13.80
CA LEU A 30 22.74 -1.61 -13.95
C LEU A 30 22.18 -2.50 -12.82
N ILE A 31 22.87 -3.57 -12.47
CA ILE A 31 22.48 -4.44 -11.37
C ILE A 31 22.52 -3.67 -10.03
N ALA A 32 23.57 -2.88 -9.79
CA ALA A 32 23.70 -2.08 -8.59
C ALA A 32 22.60 -1.02 -8.48
N LEU A 33 22.27 -0.33 -9.58
CA LEU A 33 21.19 0.66 -9.63
C LEU A 33 19.82 0.00 -9.42
N SER A 34 19.60 -1.19 -9.99
CA SER A 34 18.36 -1.93 -9.79
C SER A 34 18.21 -2.40 -8.34
N ALA A 35 19.27 -2.93 -7.75
CA ALA A 35 19.29 -3.32 -6.34
C ALA A 35 19.05 -2.12 -5.41
N PHE A 36 19.69 -0.97 -5.71
CA PHE A 36 19.47 0.26 -4.96
C PHE A 36 18.03 0.77 -5.09
N SER A 37 17.45 0.72 -6.28
CA SER A 37 16.04 1.10 -6.49
C SER A 37 15.07 0.21 -5.73
N ILE A 38 15.31 -1.11 -5.71
CA ILE A 38 14.52 -2.07 -4.92
C ILE A 38 14.65 -1.77 -3.43
N TYR A 39 15.88 -1.53 -2.95
CA TYR A 39 16.13 -1.17 -1.56
C TYR A 39 15.45 0.13 -1.15
N GLN A 40 15.48 1.17 -2.00
CA GLN A 40 14.76 2.43 -1.76
C GLN A 40 13.24 2.22 -1.76
N MET A 41 12.70 1.38 -2.66
CA MET A 41 11.29 1.02 -2.66
C MET A 41 10.89 0.32 -1.35
N GLU A 42 11.71 -0.57 -0.84
CA GLU A 42 11.47 -1.29 0.42
C GLU A 42 11.53 -0.34 1.62
N LEU A 43 12.52 0.55 1.69
CA LEU A 43 12.59 1.59 2.73
C LEU A 43 11.37 2.50 2.71
N ASN A 44 10.95 2.95 1.50
CA ASN A 44 9.80 3.81 1.33
C ASN A 44 8.47 3.07 1.55
N SER A 45 8.47 1.74 1.58
CA SER A 45 7.26 0.94 1.85
C SER A 45 6.95 0.80 3.34
N LYS A 46 7.93 1.04 4.22
CA LYS A 46 7.72 0.94 5.68
C LYS A 46 6.82 2.05 6.18
N PRO A 47 5.85 1.74 7.06
CA PRO A 47 5.05 2.75 7.72
C PRO A 47 5.90 3.53 8.73
N GLU A 48 5.53 4.78 8.94
CA GLU A 48 6.01 5.56 10.08
C GLU A 48 5.36 5.01 11.35
N ARG A 49 6.17 4.67 12.34
CA ARG A 49 5.74 4.14 13.63
C ARG A 49 5.98 5.19 14.71
N VAL A 50 4.93 5.56 15.41
CA VAL A 50 4.98 6.52 16.51
C VAL A 50 4.34 5.88 17.74
N GLU A 51 5.06 5.85 18.86
CA GLU A 51 4.50 5.46 20.16
C GLU A 51 3.80 6.66 20.79
N ILE A 52 2.57 6.45 21.27
CA ILE A 52 1.79 7.52 21.91
C ILE A 52 2.32 7.75 23.33
N GLN A 53 2.77 8.97 23.60
CA GLN A 53 3.44 9.33 24.87
C GLN A 53 2.44 9.69 25.99
N ASP A 54 1.31 9.03 26.06
CA ASP A 54 0.28 9.23 27.10
C ASP A 54 0.30 8.14 28.20
N GLY A 55 1.28 7.24 28.11
CA GLY A 55 1.38 6.10 29.04
C GLY A 55 0.44 4.94 28.71
N SER A 56 -0.35 5.02 27.65
CA SER A 56 -1.24 3.92 27.20
C SER A 56 -0.49 2.73 26.63
N GLY A 57 0.70 2.95 26.09
CA GLY A 57 1.46 1.98 25.32
C GLY A 57 0.90 1.78 23.90
N ASP A 58 0.04 2.67 23.44
CA ASP A 58 -0.54 2.64 22.11
C ASP A 58 0.51 2.99 21.04
N VAL A 59 0.39 2.37 19.87
CA VAL A 59 1.29 2.57 18.74
C VAL A 59 0.50 2.97 17.51
N ARG A 60 0.91 4.06 16.86
CA ARG A 60 0.33 4.54 15.62
C ARG A 60 1.24 4.21 14.44
N LEU A 61 0.67 3.61 13.40
CA LEU A 61 1.31 3.38 12.12
C LEU A 61 0.64 4.24 11.05
N THR A 62 1.45 5.06 10.37
CA THR A 62 0.95 5.95 9.32
C THR A 62 1.72 5.74 8.03
N LYS A 63 1.04 5.71 6.88
CA LYS A 63 1.65 5.64 5.56
C LYS A 63 0.89 6.49 4.54
N ARG A 64 1.64 7.33 3.83
CA ARG A 64 1.14 8.16 2.72
C ARG A 64 1.84 7.77 1.43
N SER A 65 1.40 6.70 0.82
CA SER A 65 1.88 6.30 -0.51
C SER A 65 0.97 5.25 -1.10
N SER A 66 0.92 5.19 -2.43
CA SER A 66 0.13 4.19 -3.13
C SER A 66 0.75 2.81 -2.89
N ILE A 67 0.04 1.95 -2.18
CA ILE A 67 0.40 0.55 -1.97
C ILE A 67 -0.78 -0.35 -2.34
N SER A 68 -0.48 -1.56 -2.74
CA SER A 68 -1.49 -2.59 -2.92
C SER A 68 -1.89 -3.17 -1.57
N SER A 69 -3.16 -3.52 -1.37
CA SER A 69 -3.66 -4.07 -0.10
C SER A 69 -2.91 -5.35 0.33
N PHE A 70 -2.52 -6.18 -0.62
CA PHE A 70 -1.73 -7.40 -0.32
C PHE A 70 -0.30 -7.11 0.15
N LYS A 71 0.23 -5.88 -0.07
CA LYS A 71 1.53 -5.41 0.41
C LYS A 71 1.44 -4.61 1.71
N LEU A 72 0.26 -4.54 2.32
CA LEU A 72 0.12 -3.91 3.64
C LEU A 72 1.03 -4.63 4.64
N PRO A 73 1.64 -3.88 5.58
CA PRO A 73 2.40 -4.47 6.66
C PRO A 73 1.61 -5.55 7.39
N LYS A 74 2.31 -6.54 7.94
CA LYS A 74 1.68 -7.65 8.66
C LYS A 74 0.78 -7.18 9.80
N GLU A 75 1.14 -6.06 10.39
CA GLU A 75 0.42 -5.40 11.48
C GLU A 75 -0.99 -4.93 11.09
N VAL A 76 -1.24 -4.70 9.81
CA VAL A 76 -2.57 -4.30 9.30
C VAL A 76 -3.32 -5.46 8.63
N GLY A 77 -2.96 -6.71 8.92
CA GLY A 77 -3.57 -7.90 8.33
C GLY A 77 -5.08 -7.98 8.56
N GLU A 78 -5.56 -7.66 9.75
CA GLU A 78 -7.00 -7.63 10.07
C GLU A 78 -7.77 -6.65 9.18
N ILE A 79 -7.17 -5.48 8.92
CA ILE A 79 -7.76 -4.47 8.02
C ILE A 79 -7.81 -4.99 6.59
N ARG A 80 -6.75 -5.67 6.15
CA ARG A 80 -6.71 -6.28 4.82
C ARG A 80 -7.83 -7.29 4.61
N ASP A 81 -8.13 -8.10 5.61
CA ASP A 81 -9.21 -9.08 5.56
C ASP A 81 -10.59 -8.40 5.43
N ILE A 82 -10.71 -7.18 5.94
CA ILE A 82 -11.92 -6.37 5.83
C ILE A 82 -12.03 -5.68 4.48
N ILE A 83 -10.96 -5.06 3.96
CA ILE A 83 -11.00 -4.27 2.72
C ILE A 83 -10.81 -5.07 1.43
N GLY A 84 -10.38 -6.33 1.52
CA GLY A 84 -10.05 -7.19 0.38
C GLY A 84 -8.61 -7.06 -0.11
N GLU A 85 -8.17 -8.06 -0.86
CA GLU A 85 -6.75 -8.20 -1.24
C GLU A 85 -6.33 -7.34 -2.44
N ASP A 86 -7.26 -7.05 -3.36
CA ASP A 86 -6.95 -6.38 -4.63
C ASP A 86 -7.06 -4.86 -4.58
N VAL A 87 -7.44 -4.31 -3.44
CA VAL A 87 -7.68 -2.88 -3.27
C VAL A 87 -6.38 -2.11 -3.07
N LYS A 88 -6.19 -1.03 -3.85
CA LYS A 88 -5.01 -0.17 -3.75
C LYS A 88 -5.22 0.95 -2.75
N VAL A 89 -4.58 0.83 -1.59
CA VAL A 89 -4.62 1.84 -0.53
C VAL A 89 -3.59 2.94 -0.83
N THR A 90 -4.01 4.21 -0.77
CA THR A 90 -3.15 5.39 -0.97
C THR A 90 -2.69 6.02 0.34
N TYR A 91 -3.44 5.80 1.40
CA TYR A 91 -3.13 6.25 2.74
C TYR A 91 -3.73 5.28 3.76
N TYR A 92 -3.02 5.04 4.83
CA TYR A 92 -3.58 4.44 6.04
C TYR A 92 -3.01 5.06 7.30
N ASP A 93 -3.81 5.02 8.35
CA ASP A 93 -3.47 5.44 9.70
C ASP A 93 -4.11 4.42 10.65
N VAL A 94 -3.31 3.70 11.40
CA VAL A 94 -3.77 2.61 12.27
C VAL A 94 -3.24 2.83 13.67
N LEU A 95 -4.13 2.83 14.65
CA LEU A 95 -3.80 2.88 16.06
C LEU A 95 -3.99 1.50 16.69
N TYR A 96 -2.92 0.98 17.28
CA TYR A 96 -2.89 -0.27 18.03
C TYR A 96 -2.86 -0.01 19.53
N ASP A 97 -3.50 -0.88 20.30
CA ASP A 97 -3.30 -0.93 21.75
C ASP A 97 -1.97 -1.64 22.10
N LYS A 98 -1.62 -1.63 23.39
CA LYS A 98 -0.42 -2.31 23.91
C LYS A 98 -0.36 -3.81 23.61
N ASP A 99 -1.51 -4.44 23.34
CA ASP A 99 -1.65 -5.88 23.05
C ASP A 99 -1.67 -6.15 21.54
N ASN A 100 -1.33 -5.14 20.71
CA ASN A 100 -1.34 -5.15 19.25
C ASN A 100 -2.72 -5.37 18.61
N ASN A 101 -3.82 -5.06 19.32
CA ASN A 101 -5.13 -5.03 18.71
C ASN A 101 -5.40 -3.65 18.09
N ILE A 102 -6.08 -3.62 16.96
CA ILE A 102 -6.46 -2.38 16.32
C ILE A 102 -7.53 -1.68 17.16
N LYS A 103 -7.26 -0.44 17.57
CA LYS A 103 -8.24 0.46 18.23
C LYS A 103 -9.01 1.27 17.20
N SER A 104 -8.30 1.78 16.20
CA SER A 104 -8.91 2.51 15.08
C SER A 104 -8.04 2.42 13.85
N ALA A 105 -8.65 2.57 12.68
CA ALA A 105 -7.94 2.66 11.43
C ALA A 105 -8.70 3.56 10.46
N THR A 106 -7.94 4.28 9.64
CA THR A 106 -8.43 5.03 8.48
C THR A 106 -7.65 4.60 7.26
N LEU A 107 -8.37 4.18 6.22
CA LEU A 107 -7.81 3.75 4.95
C LEU A 107 -8.39 4.62 3.85
N SER A 108 -7.54 5.16 2.97
CA SER A 108 -7.98 5.90 1.79
C SER A 108 -7.62 5.14 0.53
N ILE A 109 -8.60 5.02 -0.35
CA ILE A 109 -8.50 4.30 -1.62
C ILE A 109 -8.82 5.30 -2.73
N LYS A 110 -7.95 5.40 -3.72
CA LYS A 110 -8.26 6.20 -4.90
C LYS A 110 -9.18 5.41 -5.81
N SER A 111 -10.36 5.95 -6.08
CA SER A 111 -11.38 5.31 -6.92
C SER A 111 -12.25 6.36 -7.59
N ASP A 112 -12.65 6.11 -8.83
CA ASP A 112 -13.74 6.85 -9.47
C ASP A 112 -15.09 6.47 -8.85
N GLU A 113 -16.17 7.07 -9.34
CA GLU A 113 -17.51 6.85 -8.79
C GLU A 113 -17.98 5.41 -8.97
N ALA A 114 -17.70 4.79 -10.13
CA ALA A 114 -18.08 3.40 -10.41
C ALA A 114 -17.35 2.43 -9.47
N GLY A 115 -16.04 2.54 -9.37
CA GLY A 115 -15.25 1.72 -8.46
C GLY A 115 -15.59 1.97 -6.98
N ALA A 116 -15.96 3.21 -6.61
CA ALA A 116 -16.43 3.51 -5.27
C ALA A 116 -17.77 2.81 -4.96
N GLN A 117 -18.70 2.77 -5.92
CA GLN A 117 -19.96 2.04 -5.76
C GLN A 117 -19.73 0.53 -5.63
N ASP A 118 -18.79 -0.04 -6.39
CA ASP A 118 -18.41 -1.46 -6.28
C ASP A 118 -17.84 -1.78 -4.91
N ILE A 119 -16.92 -0.94 -4.40
CA ILE A 119 -16.36 -1.06 -3.06
C ILE A 119 -17.48 -1.00 -2.03
N ILE A 120 -18.32 0.04 -2.05
CA ILE A 120 -19.41 0.24 -1.09
C ILE A 120 -20.37 -0.94 -1.12
N SER A 121 -20.76 -1.41 -2.32
CA SER A 121 -21.68 -2.55 -2.47
C SER A 121 -21.11 -3.84 -1.88
N SER A 122 -19.84 -4.13 -2.15
CA SER A 122 -19.13 -5.30 -1.61
C SER A 122 -19.12 -5.29 -0.08
N TYR A 123 -18.86 -4.13 0.52
CA TYR A 123 -18.84 -3.97 1.98
C TYR A 123 -20.23 -3.98 2.58
N LYS A 124 -21.19 -3.28 1.95
CA LYS A 124 -22.59 -3.25 2.38
C LYS A 124 -23.14 -4.66 2.53
N ASP A 125 -22.96 -5.48 1.49
CA ASP A 125 -23.52 -6.83 1.47
C ASP A 125 -22.79 -7.77 2.45
N LYS A 126 -21.47 -7.62 2.59
CA LYS A 126 -20.64 -8.43 3.48
C LYS A 126 -20.86 -8.09 4.96
N TYR A 127 -21.01 -6.81 5.28
CA TYR A 127 -21.04 -6.32 6.67
C TYR A 127 -22.37 -5.70 7.07
N ASN A 128 -23.40 -5.83 6.24
CA ASN A 128 -24.75 -5.33 6.49
C ASN A 128 -24.78 -3.84 6.86
N LEU A 129 -24.02 -3.02 6.08
CA LEU A 129 -23.93 -1.59 6.32
C LEU A 129 -25.22 -0.88 5.90
N GLU A 130 -25.64 0.11 6.69
CA GLU A 130 -26.79 0.96 6.42
C GLU A 130 -26.36 2.31 5.86
N LYS A 131 -27.22 2.92 5.04
CA LYS A 131 -26.94 4.22 4.47
C LYS A 131 -27.17 5.30 5.54
N GLY A 132 -26.08 5.98 5.93
CA GLY A 132 -26.10 7.18 6.73
C GLY A 132 -26.36 8.44 5.90
N VAL A 133 -26.18 9.62 6.49
CA VAL A 133 -26.41 10.91 5.82
C VAL A 133 -25.39 11.17 4.71
N LEU A 134 -24.10 10.90 4.95
CA LEU A 134 -22.98 11.09 4.01
C LEU A 134 -22.09 9.86 3.92
N SER A 135 -22.50 8.74 4.50
CA SER A 135 -21.70 7.55 4.68
C SER A 135 -22.54 6.29 4.60
N TRP A 136 -21.86 5.16 4.53
CA TRP A 136 -22.41 3.84 4.82
C TRP A 136 -21.81 3.39 6.14
N ASP A 137 -22.64 3.07 7.11
CA ASP A 137 -22.21 2.78 8.48
C ASP A 137 -22.75 1.44 8.95
N GLY A 138 -22.02 0.75 9.83
CA GLY A 138 -22.44 -0.49 10.45
C GLY A 138 -21.39 -1.08 11.37
N ASN A 139 -21.71 -2.23 11.94
CA ASN A 139 -20.87 -2.95 12.89
C ASN A 139 -20.49 -4.31 12.32
N ALA A 140 -19.20 -4.62 12.27
CA ALA A 140 -18.73 -5.93 11.88
C ALA A 140 -17.42 -6.27 12.58
N ASN A 141 -17.26 -7.55 12.92
CA ASN A 141 -16.03 -8.09 13.52
C ASN A 141 -15.54 -7.34 14.78
N GLY A 142 -16.45 -6.74 15.54
CA GLY A 142 -16.11 -5.97 16.73
C GLY A 142 -15.67 -4.53 16.45
N TYR A 143 -15.93 -4.03 15.25
CA TYR A 143 -15.64 -2.65 14.85
C TYR A 143 -16.89 -1.92 14.38
N ASP A 144 -16.99 -0.63 14.70
CA ASP A 144 -17.79 0.33 13.95
C ASP A 144 -17.06 0.57 12.63
N ILE A 145 -17.77 0.42 11.51
CA ILE A 145 -17.24 0.65 10.16
C ILE A 145 -18.01 1.78 9.52
N SER A 146 -17.31 2.77 8.96
CA SER A 146 -17.93 3.77 8.10
C SER A 146 -17.15 3.90 6.80
N ILE A 147 -17.89 4.04 5.68
CA ILE A 147 -17.34 4.21 4.34
C ILE A 147 -17.87 5.51 3.76
N ASN A 148 -16.97 6.39 3.32
CA ASN A 148 -17.31 7.68 2.76
C ASN A 148 -16.70 7.83 1.36
N TYR A 149 -17.49 8.26 0.39
CA TYR A 149 -16.97 8.61 -0.93
C TYR A 149 -16.89 10.13 -1.11
N TYR A 150 -15.73 10.61 -1.49
CA TYR A 150 -15.43 12.01 -1.79
C TYR A 150 -15.25 12.18 -3.30
N ALA A 151 -16.32 12.53 -4.00
CA ALA A 151 -16.35 12.65 -5.46
C ALA A 151 -15.30 13.64 -6.02
N LYS A 152 -15.09 14.78 -5.35
CA LYS A 152 -14.11 15.79 -5.75
C LYS A 152 -12.68 15.26 -5.76
N ASP A 153 -12.34 14.40 -4.81
CA ASP A 153 -11.01 13.86 -4.61
C ASP A 153 -10.86 12.47 -5.26
N GLN A 154 -11.95 11.91 -5.81
CA GLN A 154 -12.03 10.53 -6.30
C GLN A 154 -11.46 9.55 -5.27
N ARG A 155 -11.97 9.62 -4.04
CA ARG A 155 -11.44 8.90 -2.90
C ARG A 155 -12.54 8.25 -2.08
N VAL A 156 -12.31 7.01 -1.70
CA VAL A 156 -13.11 6.29 -0.70
C VAL A 156 -12.29 6.20 0.58
N ASP A 157 -12.86 6.64 1.69
CA ASP A 157 -12.27 6.46 3.02
C ASP A 157 -13.06 5.40 3.78
N ILE A 158 -12.34 4.42 4.31
CA ILE A 158 -12.87 3.39 5.20
C ILE A 158 -12.32 3.65 6.59
N ASN A 159 -13.21 3.85 7.54
CA ASN A 159 -12.86 4.09 8.93
C ASN A 159 -13.34 2.91 9.78
N LEU A 160 -12.46 2.44 10.66
CA LEU A 160 -12.73 1.37 11.61
C LEU A 160 -12.46 1.90 13.02
N LYS A 161 -13.35 1.62 13.94
CA LYS A 161 -13.19 1.93 15.37
C LYS A 161 -13.62 0.73 16.18
N LYS A 162 -12.76 0.24 17.05
CA LYS A 162 -13.07 -0.90 17.92
C LYS A 162 -14.24 -0.56 18.84
N LEU A 163 -15.22 -1.42 18.88
CA LEU A 163 -16.32 -1.33 19.83
C LEU A 163 -15.75 -1.54 21.25
N VAL A 164 -16.01 -0.59 22.13
CA VAL A 164 -15.70 -0.75 23.55
C VAL A 164 -16.81 -1.61 24.13
N SER A 165 -16.52 -2.86 24.47
CA SER A 165 -17.42 -3.67 25.29
C SER A 165 -17.46 -3.04 26.69
N ASN A 166 -18.58 -2.40 27.02
CA ASN A 166 -18.87 -1.98 28.39
C ASN A 166 -19.08 -3.20 29.29
#